data_2d333de7bc034128b6993d348fa515dc
#
_entry.id   2d333de7bc034128b6993d348fa515dc
#
_cell.length_a   1.000
_cell.length_b   1.000
_cell.length_c   1.000
_cell.angle_alpha   90.00
_cell.angle_beta   90.00
_cell.angle_gamma   90.00
#
_symmetry.space_group_name_H-M   'P 1'
#
loop_
_entity.id
_entity.type
_entity.pdbx_description
1 polymer ?
#
loop_
_entity_poly.entity_id
_entity_poly.type
_entity_poly.pdbx_seq_one_letter_code
_entity_poly.pdbx_strand_id
1 'polypeptide(L)'
;MEIRPWEESDRPFLRTLYLHARREGWPWLDASEWRLEDFDADTLGETILVAQEDGHRLGFASIAENDNFLHHLFVAPDAQGRGVGAALLEAVQARFTSTGALKCMEKNTRALRFYARHGWVEEGHGDAPEGTYVLLHFRKP
;
A
#
# COMPACT_ATOMS: atom_id res chain seq x y z
N MET A 1 3.56 16.99 7.78
CA MET A 1 2.89 15.66 7.61
C MET A 1 3.49 14.67 8.59
N GLU A 2 2.63 13.93 9.25
CA GLU A 2 3.02 12.95 10.26
C GLU A 2 2.70 11.54 9.77
N ILE A 3 3.61 10.59 10.00
CA ILE A 3 3.36 9.16 9.77
C ILE A 3 3.31 8.52 11.14
N ARG A 4 2.21 7.89 11.46
CA ARG A 4 1.97 7.32 12.79
C ARG A 4 1.30 5.94 12.73
N PRO A 5 1.40 5.14 13.80
CA PRO A 5 0.61 3.90 13.90
C PRO A 5 -0.89 4.24 13.85
N TRP A 6 -1.68 3.34 13.30
CA TRP A 6 -3.12 3.53 13.21
C TRP A 6 -3.80 3.37 14.57
N GLU A 7 -5.00 3.93 14.69
CA GLU A 7 -5.88 3.81 15.85
C GLU A 7 -7.25 3.34 15.37
N GLU A 8 -8.06 2.80 16.28
CA GLU A 8 -9.41 2.32 15.91
C GLU A 8 -10.27 3.42 15.27
N SER A 9 -10.09 4.67 15.68
CA SER A 9 -10.81 5.80 15.09
C SER A 9 -10.48 6.03 13.62
N ASP A 10 -9.38 5.45 13.11
CA ASP A 10 -9.00 5.53 11.70
C ASP A 10 -9.78 4.55 10.83
N ARG A 11 -10.35 3.51 11.41
CA ARG A 11 -10.92 2.38 10.66
C ARG A 11 -11.95 2.78 9.60
N PRO A 12 -12.91 3.68 9.88
CA PRO A 12 -13.87 4.09 8.84
C PRO A 12 -13.20 4.69 7.62
N PHE A 13 -12.19 5.55 7.82
CA PHE A 13 -11.43 6.15 6.73
C PHE A 13 -10.65 5.08 5.95
N LEU A 14 -9.97 4.18 6.66
CA LEU A 14 -9.14 3.14 6.03
C LEU A 14 -9.99 2.16 5.22
N ARG A 15 -11.13 1.76 5.74
CA ARG A 15 -12.09 0.90 5.02
C ARG A 15 -12.53 1.53 3.71
N THR A 16 -12.92 2.81 3.77
CA THR A 16 -13.38 3.56 2.59
C THR A 16 -12.26 3.72 1.57
N LEU A 17 -11.09 4.11 2.02
CA LEU A 17 -9.95 4.28 1.12
C LEU A 17 -9.54 2.96 0.46
N TYR A 18 -9.49 1.88 1.21
CA TYR A 18 -9.12 0.57 0.69
C TYR A 18 -10.08 0.09 -0.41
N LEU A 19 -11.38 0.20 -0.15
CA LEU A 19 -12.40 -0.18 -1.13
C LEU A 19 -12.29 0.67 -2.41
N HIS A 20 -12.20 1.99 -2.23
CA HIS A 20 -12.09 2.94 -3.35
C HIS A 20 -10.82 2.68 -4.17
N ALA A 21 -9.69 2.51 -3.50
CA ALA A 21 -8.40 2.31 -4.17
C ALA A 21 -8.38 1.02 -4.99
N ARG A 22 -9.01 -0.06 -4.50
CA ARG A 22 -9.12 -1.31 -5.25
C ARG A 22 -9.98 -1.14 -6.50
N ARG A 23 -11.11 -0.44 -6.38
CA ARG A 23 -11.99 -0.18 -7.51
C ARG A 23 -11.29 0.63 -8.60
N GLU A 24 -10.52 1.64 -8.19
CA GLU A 24 -9.75 2.47 -9.11
C GLU A 24 -8.54 1.74 -9.69
N GLY A 25 -7.85 0.95 -8.86
CA GLY A 25 -6.62 0.26 -9.23
C GLY A 25 -6.82 -0.98 -10.09
N TRP A 26 -7.97 -1.63 -9.96
CA TRP A 26 -8.29 -2.85 -10.69
C TRP A 26 -9.63 -2.75 -11.42
N PRO A 27 -9.76 -1.80 -12.38
CA PRO A 27 -11.04 -1.59 -13.07
C PRO A 27 -11.47 -2.76 -13.96
N TRP A 28 -10.54 -3.69 -14.26
CA TRP A 28 -10.86 -4.88 -15.03
C TRP A 28 -11.47 -6.02 -14.21
N LEU A 29 -11.54 -5.87 -12.89
CA LEU A 29 -12.11 -6.89 -12.00
C LEU A 29 -13.56 -6.56 -11.66
N ASP A 30 -14.37 -7.62 -11.44
CA ASP A 30 -15.73 -7.47 -10.91
C ASP A 30 -15.64 -7.15 -9.42
N ALA A 31 -16.06 -5.95 -9.05
CA ALA A 31 -16.01 -5.45 -7.68
C ALA A 31 -17.34 -5.62 -6.94
N SER A 32 -18.31 -6.34 -7.50
CA SER A 32 -19.67 -6.44 -6.93
C SER A 32 -19.70 -7.08 -5.54
N GLU A 33 -18.73 -7.94 -5.22
CA GLU A 33 -18.61 -8.60 -3.92
C GLU A 33 -17.66 -7.91 -2.94
N TRP A 34 -17.02 -6.83 -3.35
CA TRP A 34 -16.09 -6.11 -2.49
C TRP A 34 -16.84 -5.27 -1.47
N ARG A 35 -16.38 -5.34 -0.22
CA ARG A 35 -17.03 -4.70 0.93
C ARG A 35 -16.04 -3.87 1.74
N LEU A 36 -16.57 -2.93 2.52
CA LEU A 36 -15.77 -2.12 3.45
C LEU A 36 -15.03 -3.00 4.46
N GLU A 37 -15.67 -4.05 4.96
CA GLU A 37 -15.11 -4.96 5.96
C GLU A 37 -13.96 -5.81 5.43
N ASP A 38 -13.75 -5.87 4.12
CA ASP A 38 -12.61 -6.58 3.54
C ASP A 38 -11.28 -6.04 4.07
N PHE A 39 -11.22 -4.74 4.37
CA PHE A 39 -10.04 -4.14 4.98
C PHE A 39 -9.62 -4.89 6.23
N ASP A 40 -10.57 -5.22 7.10
CA ASP A 40 -10.28 -5.86 8.38
C ASP A 40 -9.65 -7.23 8.20
N ALA A 41 -10.19 -8.03 7.28
CA ALA A 41 -9.66 -9.37 7.00
C ALA A 41 -8.30 -9.30 6.29
N ASP A 42 -8.17 -8.39 5.32
CA ASP A 42 -6.98 -8.32 4.47
C ASP A 42 -5.76 -7.71 5.17
N THR A 43 -5.97 -7.04 6.31
CA THR A 43 -4.88 -6.44 7.10
C THR A 43 -4.70 -7.10 8.46
N LEU A 44 -5.40 -8.19 8.73
CA LEU A 44 -5.35 -8.85 10.03
C LEU A 44 -3.91 -9.28 10.36
N GLY A 45 -3.44 -8.86 11.54
CA GLY A 45 -2.09 -9.18 11.99
C GLY A 45 -0.99 -8.31 11.39
N GLU A 46 -1.33 -7.35 10.53
CA GLU A 46 -0.35 -6.46 9.91
C GLU A 46 -0.17 -5.18 10.70
N THR A 47 1.00 -4.56 10.52
CA THR A 47 1.29 -3.23 11.06
C THR A 47 0.77 -2.20 10.08
N ILE A 48 -0.04 -1.26 10.56
CA ILE A 48 -0.64 -0.21 9.72
C ILE A 48 -0.10 1.15 10.15
N LEU A 49 0.41 1.90 9.17
CA LEU A 49 0.86 3.28 9.34
C LEU A 49 -0.08 4.20 8.61
N VAL A 50 -0.43 5.33 9.25
CA VAL A 50 -1.33 6.34 8.69
C VAL A 50 -0.57 7.64 8.48
N ALA A 51 -0.75 8.25 7.32
CA ALA A 51 -0.26 9.60 7.04
C ALA A 51 -1.35 10.60 7.39
N GLN A 52 -0.98 11.63 8.15
CA GLN A 52 -1.90 12.65 8.65
C GLN A 52 -1.28 14.04 8.55
N GLU A 53 -2.09 15.05 8.24
CA GLU A 53 -1.66 16.44 8.23
C GLU A 53 -2.85 17.32 8.65
N ASP A 54 -2.62 18.20 9.65
CA ASP A 54 -3.63 19.12 10.14
C ASP A 54 -4.97 18.44 10.49
N GLY A 55 -4.89 17.25 11.11
CA GLY A 55 -6.06 16.49 11.50
C GLY A 55 -6.72 15.70 10.38
N HIS A 56 -6.21 15.79 9.14
CA HIS A 56 -6.72 15.06 7.98
C HIS A 56 -5.90 13.81 7.71
N ARG A 57 -6.59 12.68 7.54
CA ARG A 57 -5.96 11.43 7.13
C ARG A 57 -5.74 11.45 5.62
N LEU A 58 -4.53 11.10 5.18
CA LEU A 58 -4.12 11.25 3.79
C LEU A 58 -3.90 9.92 3.07
N GLY A 59 -3.62 8.86 3.81
CA GLY A 59 -3.32 7.55 3.24
C GLY A 59 -2.82 6.59 4.29
N PHE A 60 -2.52 5.35 3.87
CA PHE A 60 -1.98 4.35 4.78
C PHE A 60 -1.09 3.34 4.07
N ALA A 61 -0.27 2.66 4.87
CA ALA A 61 0.51 1.49 4.44
C ALA A 61 0.25 0.35 5.42
N SER A 62 0.24 -0.87 4.91
CA SER A 62 0.06 -2.08 5.70
C SER A 62 1.21 -3.04 5.42
N ILE A 63 1.88 -3.51 6.50
CA ILE A 63 3.12 -4.26 6.42
C ILE A 63 2.98 -5.58 7.15
N ALA A 64 3.34 -6.69 6.49
CA ALA A 64 3.60 -7.95 7.15
C ALA A 64 5.06 -7.90 7.64
N GLU A 65 5.28 -7.38 8.87
CA GLU A 65 6.62 -7.06 9.36
C GLU A 65 7.57 -8.26 9.44
N ASN A 66 7.05 -9.42 9.85
CA ASN A 66 7.87 -10.63 9.98
C ASN A 66 8.43 -11.10 8.63
N ASP A 67 7.77 -10.72 7.55
CA ASP A 67 8.15 -11.10 6.19
C ASP A 67 8.85 -9.98 5.43
N ASN A 68 9.02 -8.81 6.06
CA ASN A 68 9.52 -7.60 5.38
C ASN A 68 8.75 -7.35 4.08
N PHE A 69 7.42 -7.47 4.16
CA PHE A 69 6.56 -7.40 2.98
C PHE A 69 5.58 -6.24 3.08
N LEU A 70 5.64 -5.33 2.12
CA LEU A 70 4.66 -4.24 1.99
C LEU A 70 3.44 -4.77 1.26
N HIS A 71 2.33 -4.89 1.99
CA HIS A 71 1.11 -5.47 1.44
C HIS A 71 0.21 -4.43 0.77
N HIS A 72 0.03 -3.27 1.41
CA HIS A 72 -0.82 -2.20 0.88
C HIS A 72 -0.18 -0.84 1.06
N LEU A 73 -0.33 0.03 0.06
CA LEU A 73 0.08 1.42 0.12
C LEU A 73 -0.90 2.23 -0.72
N PHE A 74 -1.76 3.01 -0.06
CA PHE A 74 -2.79 3.78 -0.74
C PHE A 74 -2.83 5.22 -0.22
N VAL A 75 -3.02 6.15 -1.14
CA VAL A 75 -3.14 7.59 -0.86
C VAL A 75 -4.52 8.05 -1.30
N ALA A 76 -5.19 8.83 -0.46
CA ALA A 76 -6.51 9.38 -0.77
C ALA A 76 -6.42 10.21 -2.06
N PRO A 77 -7.47 10.18 -2.92
CA PRO A 77 -7.42 10.87 -4.22
C PRO A 77 -7.07 12.36 -4.12
N ASP A 78 -7.61 13.06 -3.13
CA ASP A 78 -7.37 14.50 -2.93
C ASP A 78 -6.00 14.80 -2.31
N ALA A 79 -5.27 13.79 -1.89
CA ALA A 79 -3.93 13.93 -1.31
C ALA A 79 -2.81 13.46 -2.24
N GLN A 80 -3.14 12.96 -3.42
CA GLN A 80 -2.13 12.49 -4.39
C GLN A 80 -1.34 13.66 -4.95
N GLY A 81 -0.08 13.40 -5.34
CA GLY A 81 0.82 14.41 -5.88
C GLY A 81 1.44 15.33 -4.84
N ARG A 82 1.32 15.01 -3.55
CA ARG A 82 1.82 15.84 -2.44
C ARG A 82 2.92 15.16 -1.62
N GLY A 83 3.48 14.06 -2.13
CA GLY A 83 4.55 13.34 -1.45
C GLY A 83 4.10 12.41 -0.33
N VAL A 84 2.81 12.15 -0.20
CA VAL A 84 2.27 11.27 0.85
C VAL A 84 2.72 9.83 0.66
N GLY A 85 2.64 9.32 -0.57
CA GLY A 85 3.10 7.96 -0.88
C GLY A 85 4.58 7.77 -0.59
N ALA A 86 5.40 8.75 -0.96
CA ALA A 86 6.84 8.71 -0.69
C ALA A 86 7.14 8.69 0.81
N ALA A 87 6.43 9.50 1.60
CA ALA A 87 6.61 9.55 3.04
C ALA A 87 6.19 8.23 3.71
N LEU A 88 5.08 7.64 3.28
CA LEU A 88 4.65 6.33 3.77
C LEU A 88 5.66 5.25 3.40
N LEU A 89 6.14 5.25 2.17
CA LEU A 89 7.12 4.26 1.70
C LEU A 89 8.42 4.35 2.48
N GLU A 90 8.91 5.57 2.74
CA GLU A 90 10.10 5.78 3.54
C GLU A 90 9.94 5.22 4.96
N ALA A 91 8.79 5.46 5.59
CA ALA A 91 8.48 4.93 6.92
C ALA A 91 8.41 3.40 6.92
N VAL A 92 7.85 2.80 5.85
CA VAL A 92 7.82 1.35 5.67
C VAL A 92 9.24 0.79 5.57
N GLN A 93 10.07 1.40 4.72
CA GLN A 93 11.45 0.95 4.50
C GLN A 93 12.29 1.01 5.77
N ALA A 94 12.02 1.99 6.63
CA ALA A 94 12.70 2.10 7.93
C ALA A 94 12.39 0.92 8.86
N ARG A 95 11.28 0.23 8.67
CA ARG A 95 10.87 -0.92 9.48
C ARG A 95 11.43 -2.25 8.99
N PHE A 96 11.90 -2.33 7.76
CA PHE A 96 12.49 -3.56 7.25
C PHE A 96 13.79 -3.89 7.99
N THR A 97 13.97 -5.16 8.32
CA THR A 97 15.19 -5.66 8.97
C THR A 97 16.17 -6.27 7.96
N SER A 98 15.70 -6.51 6.75
CA SER A 98 16.50 -7.02 5.63
C SER A 98 15.84 -6.57 4.33
N THR A 99 16.07 -7.27 3.23
CA THR A 99 15.44 -6.96 1.94
C THR A 99 13.92 -6.93 2.08
N GLY A 100 13.31 -5.82 1.65
CA GLY A 100 11.86 -5.70 1.58
C GLY A 100 11.33 -6.22 0.26
N ALA A 101 10.05 -6.61 0.24
CA ALA A 101 9.39 -7.11 -0.95
C ALA A 101 7.98 -6.56 -1.06
N LEU A 102 7.49 -6.48 -2.29
CA LEU A 102 6.08 -6.21 -2.58
C LEU A 102 5.70 -6.83 -3.92
N LYS A 103 4.40 -7.00 -4.12
CA LYS A 103 3.83 -7.41 -5.40
C LYS A 103 3.01 -6.26 -5.95
N CYS A 104 3.29 -5.87 -7.19
CA CYS A 104 2.57 -4.80 -7.87
C CYS A 104 2.00 -5.33 -9.16
N MET A 105 0.73 -5.06 -9.44
CA MET A 105 0.11 -5.53 -10.66
C MET A 105 0.85 -4.97 -11.89
N GLU A 106 1.14 -5.84 -12.85
CA GLU A 106 1.85 -5.46 -14.08
C GLU A 106 1.15 -4.32 -14.81
N LYS A 107 -0.18 -4.30 -14.77
CA LYS A 107 -0.98 -3.25 -15.42
C LYS A 107 -0.90 -1.90 -14.73
N ASN A 108 -0.45 -1.87 -13.48
CA ASN A 108 -0.33 -0.62 -12.73
C ASN A 108 1.03 0.02 -12.99
N THR A 109 1.21 0.53 -14.21
CA THR A 109 2.48 1.12 -14.66
C THR A 109 2.86 2.35 -13.85
N ARG A 110 1.89 3.10 -13.35
CA ARG A 110 2.14 4.29 -12.51
C ARG A 110 2.81 3.88 -11.20
N ALA A 111 2.29 2.85 -10.53
CA ALA A 111 2.87 2.37 -9.30
C ALA A 111 4.26 1.76 -9.53
N LEU A 112 4.44 1.00 -10.60
CA LEU A 112 5.74 0.43 -10.96
C LEU A 112 6.80 1.52 -11.12
N ARG A 113 6.46 2.62 -11.80
CA ARG A 113 7.37 3.77 -11.94
C ARG A 113 7.66 4.44 -10.61
N PHE A 114 6.64 4.56 -9.75
CA PHE A 114 6.81 5.12 -8.41
C PHE A 114 7.82 4.31 -7.60
N TYR A 115 7.66 3.00 -7.55
CA TYR A 115 8.59 2.14 -6.80
C TYR A 115 10.00 2.17 -7.41
N ALA A 116 10.12 2.15 -8.73
CA ALA A 116 11.41 2.24 -9.40
C ALA A 116 12.17 3.54 -9.03
N ARG A 117 11.45 4.67 -8.97
CA ARG A 117 12.06 5.94 -8.56
C ARG A 117 12.57 5.91 -7.12
N HIS A 118 12.02 5.05 -6.27
CA HIS A 118 12.40 4.92 -4.87
C HIS A 118 13.35 3.76 -4.61
N GLY A 119 13.98 3.22 -5.65
CA GLY A 119 15.05 2.24 -5.50
C GLY A 119 14.59 0.79 -5.44
N TRP A 120 13.31 0.51 -5.72
CA TRP A 120 12.83 -0.87 -5.80
C TRP A 120 13.19 -1.47 -7.15
N VAL A 121 13.56 -2.75 -7.15
CA VAL A 121 14.08 -3.46 -8.32
C VAL A 121 13.19 -4.66 -8.62
N GLU A 122 12.90 -4.86 -9.90
CA GLU A 122 12.13 -6.00 -10.37
C GLU A 122 12.94 -7.29 -10.22
N GLU A 123 12.34 -8.29 -9.56
CA GLU A 123 12.97 -9.60 -9.32
C GLU A 123 12.23 -10.76 -9.97
N GLY A 124 11.01 -10.58 -10.40
CA GLY A 124 10.27 -11.66 -11.05
C GLY A 124 8.82 -11.30 -11.30
N HIS A 125 8.09 -12.27 -11.79
CA HIS A 125 6.67 -12.16 -12.13
C HIS A 125 5.94 -13.38 -11.61
N GLY A 126 4.64 -13.24 -11.43
CA GLY A 126 3.77 -14.35 -11.05
C GLY A 126 2.34 -14.07 -11.45
N ASP A 127 1.48 -15.04 -11.23
CA ASP A 127 0.06 -14.93 -11.53
C ASP A 127 -0.73 -15.00 -10.23
N ALA A 128 -1.70 -14.10 -10.09
CA ALA A 128 -2.63 -14.05 -8.98
C ALA A 128 -4.05 -14.01 -9.56
N PRO A 129 -5.09 -14.23 -8.73
CA PRO A 129 -6.47 -14.10 -9.22
C PRO A 129 -6.76 -12.75 -9.88
N GLU A 130 -6.10 -11.68 -9.42
CA GLU A 130 -6.26 -10.32 -9.93
C GLU A 130 -5.53 -10.10 -11.27
N GLY A 131 -4.60 -10.96 -11.65
CA GLY A 131 -3.81 -10.85 -12.85
C GLY A 131 -2.32 -11.11 -12.62
N THR A 132 -1.51 -10.80 -13.62
CA THR A 132 -0.05 -10.93 -13.51
C THR A 132 0.51 -9.81 -12.62
N TYR A 133 1.38 -10.19 -11.70
CA TYR A 133 2.08 -9.22 -10.84
C TYR A 133 3.58 -9.24 -11.09
N VAL A 134 4.23 -8.14 -10.73
CA VAL A 134 5.67 -7.99 -10.70
C VAL A 134 6.11 -8.06 -9.25
N LEU A 135 7.11 -8.90 -8.93
CA LEU A 135 7.72 -8.95 -7.61
C LEU A 135 8.85 -7.93 -7.57
N LEU A 136 8.78 -7.00 -6.64
CA LEU A 136 9.80 -5.97 -6.46
C LEU A 136 10.52 -6.16 -5.13
N HIS A 137 11.82 -5.91 -5.12
CA HIS A 137 12.64 -5.95 -3.91
C HIS A 137 13.28 -4.60 -3.64
N PHE A 138 13.39 -4.27 -2.35
CA PHE A 138 14.14 -3.12 -1.86
C PHE A 138 15.26 -3.62 -0.96
N ARG A 139 16.49 -3.36 -1.36
CA ARG A 139 17.66 -3.75 -0.55
C ARG A 139 17.93 -2.68 0.49
N LYS A 140 17.73 -3.03 1.75
CA LYS A 140 18.01 -2.12 2.84
C LYS A 140 19.52 -1.98 3.02
N PRO A 141 20.04 -0.73 3.00
CA PRO A 141 21.48 -0.48 3.21
C PRO A 141 21.94 -0.87 4.61
#